data_7925cb08889d3a1e8bb04e72b28438f9
#
_entry.id   7925cb08889d3a1e8bb04e72b28438f9
#
_cell.length_a   1.000
_cell.length_b   1.000
_cell.length_c   1.000
_cell.angle_alpha   90.00
_cell.angle_beta   90.00
_cell.angle_gamma   90.00
#
_symmetry.space_group_name_H-M   'P 1'
#
loop_
_entity.id
_entity.type
_entity.pdbx_description
1 polymer ?
#
loop_
_entity_poly.entity_id
_entity_poly.type
_entity_poly.pdbx_seq_one_letter_code
_entity_poly.pdbx_strand_id
1 'polypeptide(L)'
;MTSSPASGRDLPWSHRQSYPIRMTLSLLAGAAVGVIGTFAHRLGASHNMPYGLGVALLIIMLSAWCAQSRAGALGLGVHVAASSMVAWGLAVAPRGSGALTPVGFGDPSTIPFWSEHVGLVWLYGMIVVQVVMLFLPRRMFLITVDDDAELAATHRDRQSADIPAAGKHRKGGADA
;
A
#
# COMPACT_ATOMS: atom_id res chain seq x y z
N MET A 1 -21.27 28.54 15.37
CA MET A 1 -20.67 27.25 15.80
C MET A 1 -19.69 26.86 14.73
N THR A 2 -18.42 27.12 14.96
CA THR A 2 -17.34 26.80 14.02
C THR A 2 -16.86 25.39 14.35
N SER A 3 -17.24 24.40 13.50
CA SER A 3 -16.65 23.07 13.54
C SER A 3 -15.14 23.20 13.33
N SER A 4 -14.35 22.86 14.35
CA SER A 4 -12.91 22.73 14.22
C SER A 4 -12.61 21.68 13.16
N PRO A 5 -11.76 21.97 12.16
CA PRO A 5 -11.32 20.96 11.21
C PRO A 5 -10.60 19.85 11.99
N ALA A 6 -10.94 18.60 11.68
CA ALA A 6 -10.29 17.42 12.22
C ALA A 6 -8.78 17.65 12.25
N SER A 7 -8.18 17.53 13.42
CA SER A 7 -6.76 17.83 13.58
C SER A 7 -5.98 16.78 12.78
N GLY A 8 -5.06 17.19 11.92
CA GLY A 8 -4.26 16.29 11.08
C GLY A 8 -3.40 15.27 11.84
N ARG A 9 -3.72 15.03 13.12
CA ARG A 9 -3.09 14.04 14.02
C ARG A 9 -3.61 12.61 13.79
N ASP A 10 -4.81 12.48 13.21
CA ASP A 10 -5.47 11.18 13.03
C ASP A 10 -5.05 10.45 11.75
N LEU A 11 -4.31 11.16 10.87
CA LEU A 11 -3.75 10.55 9.66
C LEU A 11 -2.44 9.79 9.97
N PRO A 12 -2.21 8.64 9.32
CA PRO A 12 -0.93 7.91 9.39
C PRO A 12 0.24 8.85 9.10
N TRP A 13 1.36 8.68 9.83
CA TRP A 13 2.54 9.55 9.73
C TRP A 13 3.01 9.80 8.29
N SER A 14 2.92 8.78 7.42
CA SER A 14 3.33 8.85 6.01
C SER A 14 2.47 9.82 5.17
N HIS A 15 1.23 10.07 5.54
CA HIS A 15 0.34 11.04 4.90
C HIS A 15 0.55 12.47 5.40
N ARG A 16 1.17 12.62 6.58
CA ARG A 16 1.50 13.92 7.20
C ARG A 16 2.79 14.52 6.66
N GLN A 17 3.57 13.75 5.89
CA GLN A 17 4.83 14.20 5.31
C GLN A 17 4.61 15.12 4.11
N SER A 18 5.62 15.97 3.84
CA SER A 18 5.63 16.82 2.65
C SER A 18 5.58 15.97 1.36
N TYR A 19 5.05 16.55 0.29
CA TYR A 19 4.88 15.84 -0.99
C TYR A 19 6.18 15.19 -1.52
N PRO A 20 7.36 15.85 -1.48
CA PRO A 20 8.59 15.22 -1.95
C PRO A 20 8.98 14.00 -1.11
N ILE A 21 8.77 14.01 0.21
CA ILE A 21 9.04 12.85 1.07
C ILE A 21 8.12 11.68 0.69
N ARG A 22 6.85 11.93 0.40
CA ARG A 22 5.90 10.90 -0.04
C ARG A 22 6.31 10.28 -1.37
N MET A 23 6.86 11.06 -2.29
CA MET A 23 7.41 10.58 -3.56
C MET A 23 8.65 9.72 -3.34
N THR A 24 9.59 10.17 -2.51
CA THR A 24 10.80 9.40 -2.14
C THR A 24 10.44 8.06 -1.49
N LEU A 25 9.46 8.05 -0.58
CA LEU A 25 8.97 6.81 0.03
C LEU A 25 8.38 5.85 -1.02
N SER A 26 7.64 6.36 -2.01
CA SER A 26 7.07 5.54 -3.08
C SER A 26 8.16 4.97 -3.99
N LEU A 27 9.21 5.75 -4.29
CA LEU A 27 10.37 5.31 -5.05
C LEU A 27 11.14 4.21 -4.33
N LEU A 28 11.50 4.44 -3.06
CA LEU A 28 12.25 3.47 -2.26
C LEU A 28 11.45 2.17 -2.04
N ALA A 29 10.14 2.28 -1.78
CA ALA A 29 9.27 1.12 -1.65
C ALA A 29 9.20 0.34 -2.97
N GLY A 30 9.06 1.02 -4.11
CA GLY A 30 9.07 0.39 -5.43
C GLY A 30 10.38 -0.35 -5.70
N ALA A 31 11.53 0.28 -5.44
CA ALA A 31 12.83 -0.34 -5.59
C ALA A 31 12.99 -1.58 -4.67
N ALA A 32 12.63 -1.44 -3.41
CA ALA A 32 12.75 -2.54 -2.43
C ALA A 32 11.89 -3.75 -2.82
N VAL A 33 10.62 -3.54 -3.19
CA VAL A 33 9.75 -4.66 -3.62
C VAL A 33 10.17 -5.24 -4.97
N GLY A 34 10.77 -4.44 -5.85
CA GLY A 34 11.40 -4.93 -7.08
C GLY A 34 12.53 -5.93 -6.79
N VAL A 35 13.39 -5.61 -5.82
CA VAL A 35 14.45 -6.54 -5.34
C VAL A 35 13.84 -7.79 -4.72
N ILE A 36 13.00 -7.60 -3.69
CA ILE A 36 12.40 -8.72 -2.93
C ILE A 36 11.62 -9.66 -3.86
N GLY A 37 10.78 -9.11 -4.73
CA GLY A 37 10.00 -9.88 -5.67
C GLY A 37 10.85 -10.66 -6.67
N THR A 38 11.96 -10.04 -7.15
CA THR A 38 12.90 -10.70 -8.06
C THR A 38 13.61 -11.89 -7.41
N PHE A 39 13.82 -11.90 -6.11
CA PHE A 39 14.32 -13.09 -5.41
C PHE A 39 13.21 -14.07 -5.04
N ALA A 40 12.05 -13.56 -4.62
CA ALA A 40 10.96 -14.39 -4.13
C ALA A 40 10.23 -15.17 -5.23
N HIS A 41 10.08 -14.62 -6.46
CA HIS A 41 9.26 -15.23 -7.53
C HIS A 41 9.69 -16.65 -7.91
N ARG A 42 10.96 -17.02 -7.70
CA ARG A 42 11.51 -18.32 -8.03
C ARG A 42 11.26 -19.40 -6.99
N LEU A 43 10.78 -19.03 -5.79
CA LEU A 43 10.52 -20.01 -4.74
C LEU A 43 9.47 -21.01 -5.19
N GLY A 44 9.81 -22.30 -5.12
CA GLY A 44 8.96 -23.42 -5.50
C GLY A 44 8.91 -23.74 -6.99
N ALA A 45 9.49 -22.91 -7.88
CA ALA A 45 9.45 -23.15 -9.33
C ALA A 45 10.11 -24.48 -9.74
N SER A 46 11.19 -24.90 -9.06
CA SER A 46 11.86 -26.18 -9.27
C SER A 46 11.01 -27.39 -8.93
N HIS A 47 10.02 -27.23 -8.05
CA HIS A 47 9.04 -28.26 -7.69
C HIS A 47 7.73 -28.12 -8.49
N ASN A 48 7.74 -27.33 -9.55
CA ASN A 48 6.57 -27.00 -10.38
C ASN A 48 5.40 -26.36 -9.59
N MET A 49 5.69 -25.71 -8.47
CA MET A 49 4.74 -25.00 -7.60
C MET A 49 5.16 -23.53 -7.43
N PRO A 50 4.64 -22.59 -8.23
CA PRO A 50 5.12 -21.20 -8.25
C PRO A 50 4.51 -20.34 -7.11
N TYR A 51 4.52 -20.85 -5.87
CA TYR A 51 3.98 -20.07 -4.72
C TYR A 51 4.75 -18.76 -4.49
N GLY A 52 6.06 -18.76 -4.78
CA GLY A 52 6.88 -17.57 -4.66
C GLY A 52 6.46 -16.46 -5.62
N LEU A 53 6.00 -16.82 -6.83
CA LEU A 53 5.43 -15.85 -7.77
C LEU A 53 4.16 -15.21 -7.20
N GLY A 54 3.25 -15.99 -6.61
CA GLY A 54 2.04 -15.49 -5.96
C GLY A 54 2.37 -14.51 -4.83
N VAL A 55 3.32 -14.87 -3.96
CA VAL A 55 3.79 -14.01 -2.87
C VAL A 55 4.43 -12.73 -3.41
N ALA A 56 5.28 -12.80 -4.43
CA ALA A 56 5.92 -11.66 -5.05
C ALA A 56 4.90 -10.69 -5.66
N LEU A 57 3.91 -11.21 -6.39
CA LEU A 57 2.82 -10.40 -6.95
C LEU A 57 1.93 -9.77 -5.87
N LEU A 58 1.68 -10.47 -4.78
CA LEU A 58 0.94 -9.93 -3.63
C LEU A 58 1.69 -8.79 -2.95
N ILE A 59 2.99 -8.95 -2.70
CA ILE A 59 3.83 -7.91 -2.09
C ILE A 59 3.85 -6.65 -2.95
N ILE A 60 4.05 -6.79 -4.27
CA ILE A 60 4.07 -5.61 -5.16
C ILE A 60 2.70 -4.96 -5.26
N MET A 61 1.62 -5.73 -5.24
CA MET A 61 0.25 -5.21 -5.23
C MET A 61 -0.02 -4.38 -3.97
N LEU A 62 0.30 -4.89 -2.79
CA LEU A 62 0.11 -4.19 -1.52
C LEU A 62 0.98 -2.92 -1.44
N SER A 63 2.22 -2.99 -1.90
CA SER A 63 3.11 -1.83 -1.95
C SER A 63 2.63 -0.76 -2.92
N ALA A 64 2.13 -1.15 -4.10
CA ALA A 64 1.52 -0.26 -5.08
C ALA A 64 0.24 0.39 -4.53
N TRP A 65 -0.59 -0.36 -3.82
CA TRP A 65 -1.76 0.17 -3.10
C TRP A 65 -1.34 1.28 -2.12
N CYS A 66 -0.32 1.02 -1.30
CA CYS A 66 0.21 2.03 -0.37
C CYS A 66 0.81 3.25 -1.08
N ALA A 67 1.46 3.09 -2.23
CA ALA A 67 1.98 4.21 -3.02
C ALA A 67 0.84 5.07 -3.58
N GLN A 68 -0.21 4.44 -4.11
CA GLN A 68 -1.41 5.10 -4.61
C GLN A 68 -2.14 5.87 -3.50
N SER A 69 -2.33 5.28 -2.32
CA SER A 69 -3.02 5.91 -1.19
C SER A 69 -2.25 7.12 -0.65
N ARG A 70 -0.91 7.09 -0.63
CA ARG A 70 -0.06 8.17 -0.12
C ARG A 70 0.07 9.38 -1.05
N ALA A 71 0.24 9.15 -2.35
CA ALA A 71 0.61 10.21 -3.29
C ALA A 71 -0.19 10.14 -4.61
N GLY A 72 -1.27 9.35 -4.65
CA GLY A 72 -2.15 9.21 -5.81
C GLY A 72 -1.45 8.58 -7.01
N ALA A 73 -1.96 8.84 -8.21
CA ALA A 73 -1.45 8.26 -9.45
C ALA A 73 0.04 8.57 -9.70
N LEU A 74 0.54 9.74 -9.29
CA LEU A 74 1.96 10.08 -9.42
C LEU A 74 2.83 9.22 -8.50
N GLY A 75 2.40 8.97 -7.26
CA GLY A 75 3.11 8.07 -6.34
C GLY A 75 3.15 6.64 -6.87
N LEU A 76 2.05 6.16 -7.44
CA LEU A 76 2.02 4.86 -8.10
C LEU A 76 2.94 4.86 -9.33
N GLY A 77 2.92 5.89 -10.19
CA GLY A 77 3.80 5.99 -11.35
C GLY A 77 5.28 5.91 -11.00
N VAL A 78 5.72 6.63 -9.96
CA VAL A 78 7.09 6.57 -9.43
C VAL A 78 7.41 5.16 -8.89
N HIS A 79 6.47 4.52 -8.18
CA HIS A 79 6.62 3.16 -7.70
C HIS A 79 6.77 2.14 -8.83
N VAL A 80 5.92 2.23 -9.88
CA VAL A 80 6.00 1.39 -11.08
C VAL A 80 7.36 1.54 -11.76
N ALA A 81 7.79 2.78 -11.99
CA ALA A 81 9.08 3.05 -12.62
C ALA A 81 10.24 2.45 -11.81
N ALA A 82 10.29 2.71 -10.50
CA ALA A 82 11.36 2.22 -9.64
C ALA A 82 11.39 0.68 -9.56
N SER A 83 10.23 0.04 -9.34
CA SER A 83 10.15 -1.42 -9.26
C SER A 83 10.51 -2.11 -10.58
N SER A 84 10.05 -1.55 -11.71
CA SER A 84 10.36 -2.07 -13.04
C SER A 84 11.84 -1.90 -13.37
N MET A 85 12.42 -0.73 -13.15
CA MET A 85 13.85 -0.49 -13.40
C MET A 85 14.73 -1.46 -12.61
N VAL A 86 14.39 -1.71 -11.35
CA VAL A 86 15.13 -2.64 -10.51
C VAL A 86 14.96 -4.08 -10.99
N ALA A 87 13.72 -4.53 -11.22
CA ALA A 87 13.46 -5.91 -11.62
C ALA A 87 14.08 -6.23 -12.99
N TRP A 88 13.91 -5.35 -13.98
CA TRP A 88 14.52 -5.51 -15.30
C TRP A 88 16.04 -5.34 -15.26
N GLY A 89 16.55 -4.39 -14.47
CA GLY A 89 17.99 -4.22 -14.27
C GLY A 89 18.64 -5.48 -13.68
N LEU A 90 18.00 -6.10 -12.69
CA LEU A 90 18.46 -7.37 -12.12
C LEU A 90 18.32 -8.55 -13.10
N ALA A 91 17.31 -8.54 -13.98
CA ALA A 91 17.12 -9.58 -14.99
C ALA A 91 18.21 -9.56 -16.06
N VAL A 92 18.66 -8.39 -16.50
CA VAL A 92 19.65 -8.24 -17.56
C VAL A 92 21.08 -8.07 -17.04
N ALA A 93 21.27 -7.90 -15.72
CA ALA A 93 22.61 -7.70 -15.14
C ALA A 93 23.51 -8.90 -15.42
N PRO A 94 24.70 -8.69 -16.03
CA PRO A 94 25.64 -9.75 -16.28
C PRO A 94 26.21 -10.27 -14.95
N ARG A 95 25.94 -11.53 -14.64
CA ARG A 95 26.52 -12.23 -13.50
C ARG A 95 27.14 -13.56 -13.96
N GLY A 96 28.34 -13.83 -13.48
CA GLY A 96 29.29 -14.82 -14.01
C GLY A 96 28.82 -16.26 -14.24
N SER A 97 27.66 -16.71 -13.74
CA SER A 97 27.19 -18.09 -13.94
C SER A 97 25.69 -18.25 -14.09
N GLY A 98 24.94 -17.16 -14.33
CA GLY A 98 23.50 -17.27 -14.61
C GLY A 98 22.70 -16.00 -14.37
N ALA A 99 21.68 -15.75 -15.18
CA ALA A 99 20.73 -14.65 -14.98
C ALA A 99 19.88 -14.91 -13.73
N LEU A 100 19.62 -13.84 -12.93
CA LEU A 100 18.71 -13.94 -11.77
C LEU A 100 17.27 -14.27 -12.19
N THR A 101 16.92 -13.96 -13.42
CA THR A 101 15.67 -14.32 -14.07
C THR A 101 15.99 -15.04 -15.38
N PRO A 102 16.32 -16.36 -15.38
CA PRO A 102 16.50 -17.08 -16.63
C PRO A 102 15.18 -17.07 -17.39
N VAL A 103 15.24 -16.60 -18.61
CA VAL A 103 14.13 -16.60 -19.55
C VAL A 103 14.44 -17.73 -20.54
N GLY A 104 13.87 -18.87 -20.28
CA GLY A 104 13.66 -19.98 -21.19
C GLY A 104 14.72 -20.29 -22.26
N PHE A 105 15.94 -20.69 -21.87
CA PHE A 105 16.94 -21.24 -22.80
C PHE A 105 17.46 -22.58 -22.30
N GLY A 106 16.59 -23.57 -22.19
CA GLY A 106 16.95 -24.94 -21.83
C GLY A 106 16.24 -25.96 -22.71
N ASP A 107 16.66 -27.21 -22.65
CA ASP A 107 15.96 -28.29 -23.31
C ASP A 107 14.58 -28.50 -22.64
N PRO A 108 13.46 -28.24 -23.36
CA PRO A 108 12.11 -28.29 -22.78
C PRO A 108 11.73 -29.66 -22.18
N SER A 109 12.46 -30.71 -22.52
CA SER A 109 12.16 -32.09 -22.08
C SER A 109 12.61 -32.39 -20.66
N THR A 110 13.49 -31.56 -20.08
CA THR A 110 14.13 -31.82 -18.78
C THR A 110 13.84 -30.77 -17.69
N ILE A 111 13.26 -29.61 -18.06
CA ILE A 111 13.05 -28.47 -17.12
C ILE A 111 11.56 -28.38 -16.78
N PRO A 112 11.18 -28.27 -15.50
CA PRO A 112 9.80 -28.02 -15.11
C PRO A 112 9.26 -26.73 -15.75
N PHE A 113 8.01 -26.74 -16.21
CA PHE A 113 7.37 -25.62 -16.89
C PHE A 113 7.53 -24.28 -16.16
N TRP A 114 7.33 -24.26 -14.85
CA TRP A 114 7.47 -23.04 -14.06
C TRP A 114 8.91 -22.57 -13.90
N SER A 115 9.90 -23.48 -13.90
CA SER A 115 11.32 -23.08 -13.88
C SER A 115 11.71 -22.25 -15.10
N GLU A 116 11.09 -22.52 -16.23
CA GLU A 116 11.32 -21.82 -17.49
C GLU A 116 10.55 -20.50 -17.57
N HIS A 117 9.27 -20.49 -17.18
CA HIS A 117 8.35 -19.37 -17.47
C HIS A 117 8.17 -18.38 -16.32
N VAL A 118 8.50 -18.78 -15.06
CA VAL A 118 8.22 -17.95 -13.88
C VAL A 118 8.87 -16.56 -13.95
N GLY A 119 10.03 -16.43 -14.56
CA GLY A 119 10.72 -15.14 -14.73
C GLY A 119 9.97 -14.20 -15.67
N LEU A 120 9.47 -14.70 -16.80
CA LEU A 120 8.64 -13.93 -17.73
C LEU A 120 7.33 -13.48 -17.06
N VAL A 121 6.64 -14.44 -16.43
CA VAL A 121 5.39 -14.17 -15.73
C VAL A 121 5.59 -13.14 -14.62
N TRP A 122 6.73 -13.18 -13.92
CA TRP A 122 7.09 -12.16 -12.93
C TRP A 122 7.24 -10.78 -13.55
N LEU A 123 8.10 -10.63 -14.59
CA LEU A 123 8.41 -9.34 -15.20
C LEU A 123 7.19 -8.65 -15.81
N TYR A 124 6.34 -9.40 -16.51
CA TYR A 124 5.12 -8.85 -17.11
C TYR A 124 3.99 -8.76 -16.08
N GLY A 125 3.85 -9.75 -15.20
CA GLY A 125 2.81 -9.80 -14.18
C GLY A 125 2.90 -8.65 -13.20
N MET A 126 4.11 -8.26 -12.79
CA MET A 126 4.31 -7.11 -11.90
C MET A 126 3.83 -5.79 -12.53
N ILE A 127 4.02 -5.61 -13.84
CA ILE A 127 3.55 -4.41 -14.55
C ILE A 127 2.02 -4.44 -14.64
N VAL A 128 1.46 -5.58 -15.06
CA VAL A 128 0.01 -5.75 -15.20
C VAL A 128 -0.71 -5.46 -13.88
N VAL A 129 -0.25 -6.03 -12.77
CA VAL A 129 -0.84 -5.80 -11.44
C VAL A 129 -0.84 -4.31 -11.08
N GLN A 130 0.25 -3.62 -11.32
CA GLN A 130 0.37 -2.19 -11.01
C GLN A 130 -0.48 -1.31 -11.94
N VAL A 131 -0.57 -1.66 -13.22
CA VAL A 131 -1.44 -0.97 -14.19
C VAL A 131 -2.91 -1.16 -13.81
N VAL A 132 -3.31 -2.35 -13.40
CA VAL A 132 -4.68 -2.59 -12.89
C VAL A 132 -4.97 -1.68 -11.69
N MET A 133 -4.01 -1.50 -10.77
CA MET A 133 -4.17 -0.57 -9.63
C MET A 133 -4.42 0.87 -10.08
N LEU A 134 -3.88 1.30 -11.22
CA LEU A 134 -4.09 2.65 -11.75
C LEU A 134 -5.55 2.89 -12.19
N PHE A 135 -6.24 1.84 -12.66
CA PHE A 135 -7.63 1.91 -13.08
C PHE A 135 -8.63 1.77 -11.94
N LEU A 136 -8.20 1.39 -10.74
CA LEU A 136 -9.10 1.30 -9.59
C LEU A 136 -9.61 2.69 -9.18
N PRO A 137 -10.91 2.80 -8.84
CA PRO A 137 -11.50 4.08 -8.43
C PRO A 137 -10.80 4.63 -7.18
N ARG A 138 -10.53 5.93 -7.19
CA ARG A 138 -9.83 6.64 -6.09
C ARG A 138 -10.47 6.42 -4.71
N ARG A 139 -11.78 6.23 -4.66
CA ARG A 139 -12.52 5.95 -3.42
C ARG A 139 -12.02 4.72 -2.65
N MET A 140 -11.40 3.74 -3.33
CA MET A 140 -10.84 2.56 -2.68
C MET A 140 -9.53 2.83 -1.94
N PHE A 141 -8.87 3.96 -2.23
CA PHE A 141 -7.60 4.36 -1.64
C PHE A 141 -7.75 5.47 -0.60
N LEU A 142 -8.96 6.00 -0.42
CA LEU A 142 -9.25 6.99 0.61
C LEU A 142 -9.31 6.29 1.96
N ILE A 143 -8.50 6.77 2.90
CA ILE A 143 -8.65 6.41 4.30
C ILE A 143 -9.85 7.21 4.80
N THR A 144 -11.00 6.57 4.92
CA THR A 144 -12.13 7.12 5.69
C THR A 144 -11.66 7.14 7.14
N VAL A 145 -11.33 8.31 7.64
CA VAL A 145 -11.25 8.56 9.08
C VAL A 145 -12.69 8.39 9.57
N ASP A 146 -12.88 7.44 10.45
CA ASP A 146 -14.18 6.91 10.86
C ASP A 146 -15.26 7.99 11.00
N ASP A 147 -16.20 8.05 10.04
CA ASP A 147 -17.46 8.79 10.18
C ASP A 147 -18.20 8.34 11.45
N ASP A 148 -17.94 7.11 11.91
CA ASP A 148 -18.47 6.55 13.15
C ASP A 148 -17.92 7.25 14.41
N ALA A 149 -16.67 7.71 14.41
CA ALA A 149 -16.09 8.45 15.51
C ALA A 149 -16.66 9.88 15.56
N GLU A 150 -16.92 10.50 14.41
CA GLU A 150 -17.55 11.81 14.32
C GLU A 150 -19.03 11.75 14.70
N LEU A 151 -19.75 10.72 14.28
CA LEU A 151 -21.12 10.44 14.71
C LEU A 151 -21.20 10.18 16.21
N ALA A 152 -20.27 9.41 16.78
CA ALA A 152 -20.20 9.14 18.21
C ALA A 152 -19.89 10.42 19.02
N ALA A 153 -19.00 11.29 18.52
CA ALA A 153 -18.71 12.57 19.13
C ALA A 153 -19.93 13.51 19.09
N THR A 154 -20.61 13.57 17.95
CA THR A 154 -21.82 14.39 17.76
C THR A 154 -22.97 13.92 18.67
N HIS A 155 -23.14 12.60 18.85
CA HIS A 155 -24.11 12.03 19.78
C HIS A 155 -23.76 12.34 21.23
N ARG A 156 -22.48 12.31 21.59
CA ARG A 156 -22.02 12.61 22.96
C ARG A 156 -22.24 14.08 23.30
N ASP A 157 -21.96 14.99 22.36
CA ASP A 157 -22.18 16.43 22.53
C ASP A 157 -23.68 16.76 22.66
N ARG A 158 -24.55 16.12 21.87
CA ARG A 158 -26.00 16.28 22.01
C ARG A 158 -26.50 15.78 23.36
N GLN A 159 -26.01 14.63 23.82
CA GLN A 159 -26.39 14.06 25.10
C GLN A 159 -25.92 14.92 26.28
N SER A 160 -24.78 15.57 26.16
CA SER A 160 -24.27 16.52 27.15
C SER A 160 -25.07 17.84 27.19
N ALA A 161 -25.60 18.27 26.05
CA ALA A 161 -26.45 19.47 25.93
C ALA A 161 -27.88 19.24 26.47
N ASP A 162 -28.36 18.00 26.43
CA ASP A 162 -29.69 17.61 26.91
C ASP A 162 -29.77 17.30 28.42
N ILE A 163 -28.64 17.36 29.14
CA ILE A 163 -28.66 17.22 30.60
C ILE A 163 -29.14 18.56 31.20
N PRO A 164 -30.38 18.63 31.70
CA PRO A 164 -30.86 19.85 32.33
C PRO A 164 -29.97 20.18 33.50
N ALA A 165 -29.59 21.44 33.65
CA ALA A 165 -28.86 21.96 34.79
C ALA A 165 -29.72 21.83 36.08
N ALA A 166 -29.89 20.56 36.51
CA ALA A 166 -30.55 20.23 37.76
C ALA A 166 -29.63 20.55 38.90
N GLY A 167 -29.81 21.70 39.53
CA GLY A 167 -29.20 21.94 40.83
C GLY A 167 -28.76 23.36 41.15
N LYS A 168 -29.45 24.37 40.66
CA LYS A 168 -29.21 25.71 41.19
C LYS A 168 -30.49 26.34 41.78
N HIS A 169 -31.14 25.56 42.65
CA HIS A 169 -32.20 26.16 43.47
C HIS A 169 -32.08 25.70 44.94
N ARG A 170 -31.96 26.72 45.75
CA ARG A 170 -32.26 26.70 47.20
C ARG A 170 -31.09 26.65 48.18
N LYS A 171 -30.43 27.76 48.34
CA LYS A 171 -30.01 28.24 49.66
C LYS A 171 -30.20 29.75 49.69
N GLY A 172 -31.26 30.16 50.32
CA GLY A 172 -31.54 31.54 50.59
C GLY A 172 -32.81 31.68 51.40
N GLY A 173 -32.66 31.94 52.69
CA GLY A 173 -33.75 32.50 53.48
C GLY A 173 -34.16 31.66 54.70
N ALA A 174 -33.50 31.89 55.81
CA ALA A 174 -34.08 31.84 57.14
C ALA A 174 -33.18 32.62 58.06
N ASP A 175 -33.47 33.93 58.13
CA ASP A 175 -33.12 34.79 59.27
C ASP A 175 -34.29 35.70 59.49
N ALA A 176 -35.03 35.46 60.60
CA ALA A 176 -35.72 36.46 61.45
C ALA A 176 -36.09 35.80 62.76
#